data_75652f95d1b7ae2e3ca8841809a602b6
#
_entry.id   75652f95d1b7ae2e3ca8841809a602b6
#
_cell.length_a   1.000
_cell.length_b   1.000
_cell.length_c   1.000
_cell.angle_alpha   90.00
_cell.angle_beta   90.00
_cell.angle_gamma   90.00
#
_symmetry.space_group_name_H-M   'P 1'
#
loop_
_entity.id
_entity.type
_entity.pdbx_description
1 polymer ?
#
loop_
_entity_poly.entity_id
_entity_poly.type
_entity_poly.pdbx_seq_one_letter_code
_entity_poly.pdbx_strand_id
1 'polypeptide(L)'
;MKTSNKLSQIAFIITREFRAISTSYAVLLVLMGGIFVYGLLYNYMYAPNIVTKAPVAVVDNSHSSLSRQYIRWLSATPQVEIYAQAMDYHEAQEWMKQGKVQGILYLPHNFEDRVFQGEEAVFSLY
;
A
#
# COMPACT_ATOMS: atom_id res chain seq x y z
N MET A 1 22.34 -51.73 -8.94
CA MET A 1 22.80 -51.03 -10.16
C MET A 1 21.68 -50.65 -11.16
N LYS A 2 20.42 -50.61 -10.77
CA LYS A 2 19.29 -50.28 -11.69
C LYS A 2 18.76 -48.84 -11.61
N THR A 3 19.23 -48.03 -10.68
CA THR A 3 18.77 -46.64 -10.47
C THR A 3 19.49 -45.61 -11.34
N SER A 4 20.74 -45.89 -11.74
CA SER A 4 21.52 -44.99 -12.59
C SER A 4 20.92 -44.82 -14.00
N ASN A 5 20.31 -45.86 -14.55
CA ASN A 5 19.69 -45.80 -15.88
C ASN A 5 18.38 -44.98 -15.90
N LYS A 6 17.63 -44.91 -14.80
CA LYS A 6 16.39 -44.14 -14.74
C LYS A 6 16.64 -42.62 -14.69
N LEU A 7 17.66 -42.22 -13.94
CA LEU A 7 18.05 -40.82 -13.87
C LEU A 7 18.57 -40.28 -15.20
N SER A 8 19.36 -41.05 -15.92
CA SER A 8 19.86 -40.67 -17.24
C SER A 8 18.76 -40.62 -18.30
N GLN A 9 17.78 -41.51 -18.21
CA GLN A 9 16.60 -41.50 -19.08
C GLN A 9 15.71 -40.27 -18.80
N ILE A 10 15.47 -39.94 -17.53
CA ILE A 10 14.71 -38.77 -17.15
C ILE A 10 15.41 -37.48 -17.61
N ALA A 11 16.73 -37.37 -17.39
CA ALA A 11 17.52 -36.23 -17.85
C ALA A 11 17.46 -36.07 -19.37
N PHE A 12 17.54 -37.17 -20.11
CA PHE A 12 17.45 -37.15 -21.57
C PHE A 12 16.07 -36.72 -22.06
N ILE A 13 15.00 -37.20 -21.43
CA ILE A 13 13.63 -36.78 -21.76
C ILE A 13 13.43 -35.27 -21.47
N ILE A 14 13.84 -34.80 -20.29
CA ILE A 14 13.76 -33.41 -19.91
C ILE A 14 14.50 -32.50 -20.90
N THR A 15 15.70 -32.85 -21.27
CA THR A 15 16.50 -32.06 -22.22
C THR A 15 15.89 -32.06 -23.61
N ARG A 16 15.34 -33.18 -24.04
CA ARG A 16 14.64 -33.29 -25.33
C ARG A 16 13.37 -32.44 -25.35
N GLU A 17 12.55 -32.54 -24.32
CA GLU A 17 11.31 -31.75 -24.22
C GLU A 17 11.62 -30.27 -24.09
N PHE A 18 12.61 -29.90 -23.29
CA PHE A 18 13.03 -28.49 -23.17
C PHE A 18 13.50 -27.90 -24.50
N ARG A 19 14.25 -28.71 -25.29
CA ARG A 19 14.68 -28.30 -26.62
C ARG A 19 13.52 -28.20 -27.60
N ALA A 20 12.54 -29.09 -27.53
CA ALA A 20 11.33 -29.02 -28.36
C ALA A 20 10.51 -27.80 -28.04
N ILE A 21 10.35 -27.46 -26.77
CA ILE A 21 9.67 -26.24 -26.31
C ILE A 21 10.41 -24.98 -26.79
N SER A 22 11.74 -24.95 -26.64
CA SER A 22 12.57 -23.82 -27.06
C SER A 22 12.62 -23.59 -28.56
N THR A 23 12.35 -24.62 -29.34
CA THR A 23 12.35 -24.58 -30.82
C THR A 23 10.98 -24.27 -31.39
N SER A 24 9.92 -24.46 -30.60
CA SER A 24 8.56 -24.15 -31.01
C SER A 24 8.25 -22.67 -30.88
N TYR A 25 8.23 -21.95 -31.98
CA TYR A 25 7.91 -20.52 -32.01
C TYR A 25 6.55 -20.20 -31.35
N ALA A 26 5.55 -21.04 -31.55
CA ALA A 26 4.24 -20.88 -30.96
C ALA A 26 4.27 -20.96 -29.43
N VAL A 27 5.01 -21.90 -28.86
CA VAL A 27 5.15 -22.06 -27.39
C VAL A 27 5.93 -20.91 -26.80
N LEU A 28 7.02 -20.48 -27.45
CA LEU A 28 7.81 -19.32 -27.04
C LEU A 28 6.95 -18.03 -27.05
N LEU A 29 6.14 -17.85 -28.08
CA LEU A 29 5.26 -16.68 -28.21
C LEU A 29 4.21 -16.65 -27.09
N VAL A 30 3.58 -17.78 -26.79
CA VAL A 30 2.61 -17.89 -25.69
C VAL A 30 3.28 -17.67 -24.33
N LEU A 31 4.45 -18.26 -24.10
CA LEU A 31 5.17 -18.11 -22.85
C LEU A 31 5.67 -16.70 -22.62
N MET A 32 6.33 -16.11 -23.62
CA MET A 32 6.80 -14.71 -23.55
C MET A 32 5.65 -13.74 -23.50
N GLY A 33 4.63 -13.94 -24.35
CA GLY A 33 3.43 -13.10 -24.36
C GLY A 33 2.68 -13.16 -23.04
N GLY A 34 2.51 -14.35 -22.48
CA GLY A 34 1.86 -14.52 -21.17
C GLY A 34 2.62 -13.78 -20.04
N ILE A 35 3.92 -13.94 -19.97
CA ILE A 35 4.75 -13.28 -18.94
C ILE A 35 4.72 -11.75 -19.14
N PHE A 36 4.87 -11.27 -20.36
CA PHE A 36 4.86 -9.83 -20.66
C PHE A 36 3.49 -9.21 -20.41
N VAL A 37 2.44 -9.82 -20.92
CA VAL A 37 1.07 -9.31 -20.75
C VAL A 37 0.68 -9.34 -19.29
N TYR A 38 0.96 -10.43 -18.58
CA TYR A 38 0.64 -10.54 -17.16
C TYR A 38 1.42 -9.53 -16.32
N GLY A 39 2.73 -9.39 -16.55
CA GLY A 39 3.58 -8.43 -15.84
C GLY A 39 3.16 -6.97 -16.08
N LEU A 40 2.86 -6.61 -17.32
CA LEU A 40 2.39 -5.27 -17.68
C LEU A 40 0.99 -5.00 -17.11
N LEU A 41 0.06 -5.96 -17.25
CA LEU A 41 -1.30 -5.82 -16.75
C LEU A 41 -1.32 -5.72 -15.22
N TYR A 42 -0.52 -6.55 -14.55
CA TYR A 42 -0.39 -6.53 -13.10
C TYR A 42 0.18 -5.20 -12.61
N ASN A 43 1.26 -4.74 -13.22
CA ASN A 43 1.86 -3.46 -12.87
C ASN A 43 0.90 -2.29 -13.14
N TYR A 44 0.17 -2.33 -14.25
CA TYR A 44 -0.82 -1.28 -14.58
C TYR A 44 -2.02 -1.28 -13.63
N MET A 45 -2.52 -2.44 -13.23
CA MET A 45 -3.65 -2.54 -12.29
C MET A 45 -3.28 -2.14 -10.88
N TYR A 46 -2.06 -2.42 -10.43
CA TYR A 46 -1.63 -2.16 -9.06
C TYR A 46 -0.83 -0.86 -8.89
N ALA A 47 -0.36 -0.26 -9.97
CA ALA A 47 0.34 1.03 -9.91
C ALA A 47 -0.49 2.19 -9.28
N PRO A 48 -1.81 2.30 -9.51
CA PRO A 48 -2.61 3.35 -8.89
C PRO A 48 -2.96 3.12 -7.42
N ASN A 49 -2.66 1.95 -6.85
CA ASN A 49 -2.96 1.62 -5.45
C ASN A 49 -1.91 2.14 -4.43
N ILE A 50 -0.90 2.85 -4.89
CA ILE A 50 -0.10 3.64 -3.96
C ILE A 50 -0.94 4.88 -3.65
N VAL A 51 -1.64 4.85 -2.50
CA VAL A 51 -2.32 6.02 -1.96
C VAL A 51 -1.24 7.07 -1.68
N THR A 52 -0.99 7.90 -2.67
CA THR A 52 -0.12 9.05 -2.53
C THR A 52 -0.99 10.23 -2.14
N LYS A 53 -0.70 10.80 -0.95
CA LYS A 53 -1.35 12.02 -0.47
C LYS A 53 -2.85 11.89 -0.21
N ALA A 54 -3.24 10.98 0.70
CA ALA A 54 -4.60 10.99 1.21
C ALA A 54 -4.88 12.32 1.94
N PRO A 55 -5.87 13.12 1.50
CA PRO A 55 -6.21 14.37 2.17
C PRO A 55 -6.88 14.06 3.51
N VAL A 56 -6.30 14.59 4.59
CA VAL A 56 -6.76 14.39 5.97
C VAL A 56 -7.10 15.74 6.60
N ALA A 57 -8.26 15.83 7.24
CA ALA A 57 -8.60 16.95 8.09
C ALA A 57 -8.03 16.74 9.50
N VAL A 58 -7.50 17.79 10.09
CA VAL A 58 -6.96 17.76 11.45
C VAL A 58 -7.86 18.60 12.36
N VAL A 59 -8.31 18.01 13.46
CA VAL A 59 -9.03 18.70 14.54
C VAL A 59 -8.13 18.67 15.78
N ASP A 60 -7.47 19.77 16.07
CA ASP A 60 -6.56 19.88 17.22
C ASP A 60 -7.25 20.65 18.36
N ASN A 61 -7.82 19.93 19.32
CA ASN A 61 -8.39 20.49 20.53
C ASN A 61 -7.37 20.60 21.68
N SER A 62 -6.20 19.96 21.53
CA SER A 62 -5.15 20.00 22.54
C SER A 62 -4.36 21.31 22.53
N HIS A 63 -4.08 21.85 21.34
CA HIS A 63 -3.25 23.05 21.12
C HIS A 63 -1.89 22.99 21.83
N SER A 64 -1.40 21.76 22.13
CA SER A 64 -0.18 21.51 22.86
C SER A 64 1.07 21.59 21.97
N SER A 65 2.26 21.61 22.57
CA SER A 65 3.51 21.53 21.83
C SER A 65 3.66 20.17 21.13
N LEU A 66 3.15 19.12 21.78
CA LEU A 66 3.19 17.75 21.28
C LEU A 66 2.23 17.57 20.10
N SER A 67 1.01 18.13 20.14
CA SER A 67 0.06 18.08 19.02
C SER A 67 0.64 18.73 17.76
N ARG A 68 1.26 19.90 17.89
CA ARG A 68 1.92 20.59 16.78
C ARG A 68 3.11 19.80 16.21
N GLN A 69 3.87 19.12 17.05
CA GLN A 69 4.97 18.27 16.60
C GLN A 69 4.46 17.04 15.86
N TYR A 70 3.39 16.43 16.36
CA TYR A 70 2.75 15.28 15.72
C TYR A 70 2.17 15.64 14.34
N ILE A 71 1.47 16.76 14.23
CA ILE A 71 0.94 17.28 12.96
C ILE A 71 2.08 17.50 11.95
N ARG A 72 3.23 18.05 12.39
CA ARG A 72 4.40 18.22 11.51
C ARG A 72 4.98 16.90 11.04
N TRP A 73 5.06 15.89 11.90
CA TRP A 73 5.52 14.56 11.49
C TRP A 73 4.57 13.92 10.50
N LEU A 74 3.27 14.06 10.73
CA LEU A 74 2.26 13.55 9.83
C LEU A 74 2.33 14.24 8.45
N SER A 75 2.51 15.55 8.42
CA SER A 75 2.65 16.32 7.18
C SER A 75 3.94 15.99 6.39
N ALA A 76 4.96 15.48 7.07
CA ALA A 76 6.20 15.01 6.44
C ALA A 76 6.07 13.60 5.83
N THR A 77 4.97 12.89 6.12
CA THR A 77 4.72 11.54 5.62
C THR A 77 4.18 11.63 4.18
N PRO A 78 4.80 10.95 3.20
CA PRO A 78 4.42 11.09 1.79
C PRO A 78 3.03 10.53 1.47
N GLN A 79 2.46 9.70 2.36
CA GLN A 79 1.15 9.08 2.19
C GLN A 79 -0.02 9.98 2.62
N VAL A 80 0.24 11.01 3.41
CA VAL A 80 -0.79 11.87 4.00
C VAL A 80 -0.57 13.31 3.57
N GLU A 81 -1.64 13.97 3.16
CA GLU A 81 -1.67 15.41 2.91
C GLU A 81 -2.66 16.06 3.86
N ILE A 82 -2.19 17.00 4.68
CA ILE A 82 -3.09 17.76 5.54
C ILE A 82 -3.86 18.75 4.68
N TYR A 83 -5.15 18.49 4.50
CA TYR A 83 -6.04 19.36 3.72
C TYR A 83 -6.25 20.70 4.42
N ALA A 84 -6.68 20.68 5.67
CA ALA A 84 -6.86 21.85 6.52
C ALA A 84 -7.02 21.44 7.99
N GLN A 85 -6.84 22.41 8.88
CA GLN A 85 -7.21 22.26 10.29
C GLN A 85 -8.65 22.76 10.46
N ALA A 86 -9.54 21.87 10.93
CA ALA A 86 -10.90 22.21 11.27
C ALA A 86 -10.99 22.74 12.70
N MET A 87 -11.86 23.71 12.93
CA MET A 87 -12.09 24.24 14.27
C MET A 87 -12.86 23.25 15.16
N ASP A 88 -13.71 22.43 14.55
CA ASP A 88 -14.55 21.46 15.24
C ASP A 88 -14.63 20.16 14.44
N TYR A 89 -14.94 19.07 15.16
CA TYR A 89 -15.15 17.75 14.56
C TYR A 89 -16.28 17.74 13.53
N HIS A 90 -17.32 18.54 13.77
CA HIS A 90 -18.45 18.65 12.84
C HIS A 90 -18.04 19.23 11.48
N GLU A 91 -17.19 20.23 11.47
CA GLU A 91 -16.64 20.81 10.24
C GLU A 91 -15.81 19.81 9.45
N ALA A 92 -14.98 19.03 10.14
CA ALA A 92 -14.21 17.95 9.51
C ALA A 92 -15.11 16.87 8.90
N GLN A 93 -16.21 16.51 9.58
CA GLN A 93 -17.21 15.59 9.03
C GLN A 93 -17.90 16.12 7.78
N GLU A 94 -18.20 17.41 7.73
CA GLU A 94 -18.78 18.05 6.54
C GLU A 94 -17.82 17.95 5.34
N TRP A 95 -16.52 18.16 5.55
CA TRP A 95 -15.52 17.99 4.51
C TRP A 95 -15.40 16.55 4.05
N MET A 96 -15.57 15.59 4.96
CA MET A 96 -15.60 14.17 4.61
C MET A 96 -16.83 13.81 3.78
N LYS A 97 -18.02 14.29 4.16
CA LYS A 97 -19.26 14.09 3.39
C LYS A 97 -19.18 14.70 1.99
N GLN A 98 -18.47 15.82 1.85
CA GLN A 98 -18.22 16.48 0.57
C GLN A 98 -17.12 15.79 -0.26
N GLY A 99 -16.49 14.74 0.26
CA GLY A 99 -15.40 14.03 -0.40
C GLY A 99 -14.09 14.82 -0.51
N LYS A 100 -13.93 15.90 0.25
CA LYS A 100 -12.72 16.72 0.26
C LYS A 100 -11.59 16.08 1.04
N VAL A 101 -11.91 15.29 2.07
CA VAL A 101 -10.97 14.56 2.91
C VAL A 101 -11.37 13.10 3.00
N GLN A 102 -10.36 12.23 3.12
CA GLN A 102 -10.53 10.78 3.23
C GLN A 102 -10.40 10.28 4.66
N GLY A 103 -9.93 11.15 5.56
CA GLY A 103 -9.76 10.81 6.97
C GLY A 103 -9.81 12.05 7.85
N ILE A 104 -10.12 11.85 9.13
CA ILE A 104 -10.12 12.87 10.16
C ILE A 104 -9.16 12.45 11.26
N LEU A 105 -8.17 13.28 11.53
CA LEU A 105 -7.31 13.16 12.70
C LEU A 105 -7.86 14.03 13.82
N TYR A 106 -8.37 13.39 14.87
CA TYR A 106 -8.87 14.07 16.04
C TYR A 106 -7.88 13.99 17.21
N LEU A 107 -7.39 15.13 17.68
CA LEU A 107 -6.51 15.25 18.83
C LEU A 107 -7.31 15.82 20.01
N PRO A 108 -7.67 15.00 21.03
CA PRO A 108 -8.48 15.44 22.16
C PRO A 108 -7.70 16.42 23.05
N HIS A 109 -8.42 17.14 23.91
CA HIS A 109 -7.83 18.15 24.80
C HIS A 109 -6.76 17.56 25.76
N ASN A 110 -6.92 16.30 26.14
CA ASN A 110 -5.98 15.57 27.01
C ASN A 110 -4.98 14.71 26.21
N PHE A 111 -4.69 15.05 24.96
CA PHE A 111 -3.80 14.28 24.09
C PHE A 111 -2.43 14.06 24.69
N GLU A 112 -1.84 15.11 25.26
CA GLU A 112 -0.50 15.07 25.86
C GLU A 112 -0.44 14.11 27.06
N ASP A 113 -1.43 14.17 27.94
CA ASP A 113 -1.52 13.31 29.13
C ASP A 113 -1.67 11.82 28.73
N ARG A 114 -2.49 11.54 27.73
CA ARG A 114 -2.70 10.17 27.25
C ARG A 114 -1.45 9.56 26.60
N VAL A 115 -0.72 10.36 25.85
CA VAL A 115 0.53 9.91 25.23
C VAL A 115 1.58 9.60 26.30
N PHE A 116 1.70 10.42 27.36
CA PHE A 116 2.61 10.15 28.46
C PHE A 116 2.21 8.93 29.32
N GLN A 117 0.92 8.59 29.36
CA GLN A 117 0.42 7.39 30.05
C GLN A 117 0.56 6.12 29.21
N GLY A 118 1.02 6.23 27.96
CA GLY A 118 1.17 5.09 27.05
C GLY A 118 -0.15 4.51 26.54
N GLU A 119 -1.24 5.26 26.64
CA GLU A 119 -2.51 4.87 26.06
C GLU A 119 -2.47 5.02 24.53
N GLU A 120 -2.98 4.03 23.81
CA GLU A 120 -3.10 4.08 22.36
C GLU A 120 -4.01 5.25 21.97
N ALA A 121 -3.49 6.15 21.16
CA ALA A 121 -4.31 7.17 20.54
C ALA A 121 -5.26 6.49 19.54
N VAL A 122 -6.55 6.44 19.86
CA VAL A 122 -7.56 5.86 18.97
C VAL A 122 -7.74 6.77 17.77
N PHE A 123 -7.18 6.37 16.64
CA PHE A 123 -7.43 7.02 15.36
C PHE A 123 -8.71 6.45 14.77
N SER A 124 -9.75 7.26 14.66
CA SER A 124 -10.94 6.90 13.89
C SER A 124 -10.66 7.23 12.42
N LEU A 125 -10.20 6.24 11.67
CA LEU A 125 -10.20 6.26 10.21
C LEU A 125 -11.58 5.77 9.76
N TYR A 126 -12.36 6.64 9.16
CA TYR A 126 -13.60 6.29 8.45
C TYR A 126 -13.34 6.38 6.96
#